data_1b1c29beef7261b4e078492ffe736ec4
#
_entry.id   1b1c29beef7261b4e078492ffe736ec4
#
_cell.length_a   1.000
_cell.length_b   1.000
_cell.length_c   1.000
_cell.angle_alpha   90.00
_cell.angle_beta   90.00
_cell.angle_gamma   90.00
#
_symmetry.space_group_name_H-M   'P 1'
#
loop_
_entity.id
_entity.type
_entity.pdbx_description
1 polymer ?
#
loop_
_entity_poly.entity_id
_entity_poly.type
_entity_poly.pdbx_seq_one_letter_code
_entity_poly.pdbx_strand_id
1 'polypeptide(L)'
;MTQQKNQEVTRMFSVEQKLDYVKLMINKGYTNRQIIEISGAGPTAVARWKKQYLAELNGQTPTSGKAMTPEQQEIQSLKRQLWRAKRDNEILKKATALFAMDSQ
;
A
#
# COMPACT_ATOMS: atom_id res chain seq x y z
N MET A 1 -10.27 -16.58 29.18
CA MET A 1 -9.32 -15.66 28.57
C MET A 1 -8.95 -16.08 27.16
N THR A 2 -9.69 -16.97 26.61
CA THR A 2 -9.43 -17.42 25.27
C THR A 2 -9.71 -16.35 24.21
N GLN A 3 -10.46 -15.33 24.57
CA GLN A 3 -10.78 -14.27 23.63
C GLN A 3 -9.56 -13.50 23.17
N GLN A 4 -8.53 -13.43 24.01
CA GLN A 4 -7.33 -12.72 23.60
C GLN A 4 -6.66 -13.35 22.42
N LYS A 5 -6.73 -14.67 22.29
CA LYS A 5 -6.14 -15.32 21.15
C LYS A 5 -6.79 -14.87 19.85
N ASN A 6 -8.10 -14.73 19.86
CA ASN A 6 -8.82 -14.28 18.68
C ASN A 6 -8.42 -12.87 18.31
N GLN A 7 -8.23 -12.02 19.30
CA GLN A 7 -7.83 -10.66 19.02
C GLN A 7 -6.45 -10.58 18.41
N GLU A 8 -5.55 -11.46 18.85
CA GLU A 8 -4.21 -11.50 18.29
C GLU A 8 -4.23 -11.90 16.83
N VAL A 9 -5.11 -12.85 16.49
CA VAL A 9 -5.21 -13.32 15.12
C VAL A 9 -5.66 -12.19 14.18
N THR A 10 -6.46 -11.28 14.70
CA THR A 10 -7.01 -10.20 13.87
C THR A 10 -6.23 -8.91 13.99
N ARG A 11 -5.05 -8.96 14.61
CA ARG A 11 -4.25 -7.76 14.76
C ARG A 11 -3.91 -7.15 13.42
N MET A 12 -4.03 -5.83 13.36
CA MET A 12 -3.70 -5.09 12.15
C MET A 12 -2.56 -4.14 12.43
N PHE A 13 -1.80 -3.85 11.39
CA PHE A 13 -0.65 -2.97 11.48
C PHE A 13 -0.81 -1.82 10.49
N SER A 14 -0.47 -0.62 10.95
CA SER A 14 -0.42 0.53 10.05
C SER A 14 0.77 0.41 9.12
N VAL A 15 0.74 1.19 8.04
CA VAL A 15 1.85 1.21 7.11
C VAL A 15 3.12 1.69 7.81
N GLU A 16 2.99 2.66 8.70
CA GLU A 16 4.12 3.18 9.46
C GLU A 16 4.75 2.11 10.35
N GLN A 17 3.91 1.31 10.99
CA GLN A 17 4.41 0.23 11.83
C GLN A 17 5.16 -0.82 11.01
N LYS A 18 4.57 -1.19 9.87
CA LYS A 18 5.23 -2.16 8.98
C LYS A 18 6.57 -1.65 8.51
N LEU A 19 6.63 -0.38 8.14
CA LEU A 19 7.85 0.23 7.67
C LEU A 19 8.91 0.23 8.76
N ASP A 20 8.53 0.57 10.00
CA ASP A 20 9.47 0.59 11.11
C ASP A 20 10.06 -0.80 11.34
N TYR A 21 9.22 -1.84 11.35
CA TYR A 21 9.71 -3.20 11.54
C TYR A 21 10.63 -3.63 10.42
N VAL A 22 10.28 -3.31 9.17
CA VAL A 22 11.13 -3.71 8.05
C VAL A 22 12.47 -2.98 8.09
N LYS A 23 12.48 -1.72 8.51
CA LYS A 23 13.72 -0.99 8.63
C LYS A 23 14.64 -1.62 9.67
N LEU A 24 14.09 -2.17 10.74
CA LEU A 24 14.90 -2.91 11.71
C LEU A 24 15.58 -4.09 11.04
N MET A 25 14.88 -4.79 10.16
CA MET A 25 15.47 -5.94 9.47
C MET A 25 16.57 -5.51 8.50
N ILE A 26 16.30 -4.48 7.72
CA ILE A 26 17.23 -4.07 6.66
C ILE A 26 18.40 -3.29 7.20
N ASN A 27 18.15 -2.36 8.13
CA ASN A 27 19.20 -1.45 8.59
C ASN A 27 19.92 -1.95 9.83
N LYS A 28 19.24 -2.74 10.66
CA LYS A 28 19.81 -3.20 11.93
C LYS A 28 20.09 -4.70 11.95
N GLY A 29 19.74 -5.41 10.90
CA GLY A 29 20.04 -6.83 10.81
C GLY A 29 19.13 -7.74 11.62
N TYR A 30 17.96 -7.26 12.01
CA TYR A 30 17.01 -8.11 12.72
C TYR A 30 16.53 -9.22 11.79
N THR A 31 16.40 -10.43 12.36
CA THR A 31 15.89 -11.56 11.62
C THR A 31 14.37 -11.54 11.56
N ASN A 32 13.82 -12.29 10.61
CA ASN A 32 12.37 -12.44 10.54
C ASN A 32 11.81 -12.94 11.86
N ARG A 33 12.49 -13.89 12.49
CA ARG A 33 12.03 -14.43 13.76
C ARG A 33 11.97 -13.37 14.83
N GLN A 34 12.98 -12.51 14.90
CA GLN A 34 12.99 -11.43 15.89
C GLN A 34 11.82 -10.49 15.68
N ILE A 35 11.54 -10.16 14.42
CA ILE A 35 10.42 -9.26 14.12
C ILE A 35 9.09 -9.92 14.46
N ILE A 36 8.95 -11.22 14.17
CA ILE A 36 7.75 -11.96 14.55
C ILE A 36 7.53 -11.86 16.06
N GLU A 37 8.59 -12.03 16.82
CA GLU A 37 8.48 -12.00 18.28
C GLU A 37 8.09 -10.61 18.81
N ILE A 38 8.72 -9.56 18.31
CA ILE A 38 8.47 -8.24 18.87
C ILE A 38 7.18 -7.61 18.32
N SER A 39 6.76 -7.98 17.12
CA SER A 39 5.56 -7.39 16.52
C SER A 39 4.30 -8.17 16.84
N GLY A 40 4.42 -9.46 17.05
CA GLY A 40 3.27 -10.33 17.18
C GLY A 40 2.64 -10.71 15.85
N ALA A 41 3.26 -10.33 14.74
CA ALA A 41 2.77 -10.68 13.42
C ALA A 41 3.18 -12.11 13.07
N GLY A 42 2.49 -12.69 12.09
CA GLY A 42 2.83 -14.02 11.61
C GLY A 42 4.00 -14.02 10.66
N PRO A 43 4.61 -15.20 10.43
CA PRO A 43 5.77 -15.28 9.54
C PRO A 43 5.47 -14.88 8.10
N THR A 44 4.29 -15.20 7.61
CA THR A 44 3.91 -14.82 6.25
C THR A 44 3.81 -13.31 6.10
N ALA A 45 3.24 -12.65 7.11
CA ALA A 45 3.10 -11.19 7.08
C ALA A 45 4.46 -10.52 7.08
N VAL A 46 5.35 -10.94 7.97
CA VAL A 46 6.68 -10.33 8.08
C VAL A 46 7.46 -10.51 6.78
N ALA A 47 7.41 -11.69 6.19
CA ALA A 47 8.10 -11.94 4.93
C ALA A 47 7.52 -11.06 3.81
N ARG A 48 6.21 -10.89 3.80
CA ARG A 48 5.55 -10.05 2.80
C ARG A 48 5.95 -8.58 2.96
N TRP A 49 6.02 -8.10 4.19
CA TRP A 49 6.44 -6.72 4.43
C TRP A 49 7.84 -6.47 3.89
N LYS A 50 8.76 -7.38 4.17
CA LYS A 50 10.13 -7.24 3.70
C LYS A 50 10.20 -7.25 2.19
N LYS A 51 9.49 -8.16 1.56
CA LYS A 51 9.48 -8.27 0.11
C LYS A 51 8.93 -6.98 -0.53
N GLN A 52 7.84 -6.46 0.02
CA GLN A 52 7.27 -5.22 -0.50
C GLN A 52 8.23 -4.06 -0.37
N TYR A 53 8.87 -3.94 0.78
CA TYR A 53 9.80 -2.83 1.02
C TYR A 53 10.96 -2.86 0.02
N LEU A 54 11.54 -4.04 -0.19
CA LEU A 54 12.66 -4.16 -1.13
C LEU A 54 12.22 -3.85 -2.56
N ALA A 55 11.01 -4.27 -2.93
CA ALA A 55 10.47 -3.95 -4.24
C ALA A 55 10.28 -2.44 -4.40
N GLU A 56 9.76 -1.79 -3.37
CA GLU A 56 9.56 -0.34 -3.43
C GLU A 56 10.87 0.41 -3.54
N LEU A 57 11.92 -0.06 -2.87
CA LEU A 57 13.24 0.55 -3.00
C LEU A 57 13.78 0.44 -4.41
N ASN A 58 13.35 -0.57 -5.15
CA ASN A 58 13.71 -0.73 -6.57
C ASN A 58 12.78 0.02 -7.50
N GLY A 59 11.93 0.88 -6.97
CA GLY A 59 11.05 1.69 -7.77
C GLY A 59 9.74 1.04 -8.16
N GLN A 60 9.44 -0.12 -7.62
CA GLN A 60 8.18 -0.80 -7.94
C GLN A 60 7.07 -0.28 -7.05
N THR A 61 6.00 0.19 -7.69
CA THR A 61 4.83 0.67 -6.96
C THR A 61 3.88 -0.48 -6.71
N PRO A 62 3.45 -0.70 -5.46
CA PRO A 62 2.48 -1.78 -5.20
C PRO A 62 1.20 -1.57 -5.99
N THR A 63 0.69 -2.66 -6.56
CA THR A 63 -0.57 -2.63 -7.29
C THR A 63 -1.75 -2.94 -6.38
N SER A 64 -1.47 -3.47 -5.21
CA SER A 64 -2.49 -3.83 -4.23
C SER A 64 -2.05 -3.31 -2.87
N GLY A 65 -2.93 -2.54 -2.24
CA GLY A 65 -2.62 -2.00 -0.92
C GLY A 65 -1.77 -0.75 -0.97
N LYS A 66 -1.55 -0.19 0.20
CA LYS A 66 -0.85 1.09 0.33
C LYS A 66 0.65 0.86 0.35
N ALA A 67 1.38 1.70 -0.36
CA ALA A 67 2.85 1.66 -0.34
C ALA A 67 3.38 1.99 1.04
N MET A 68 4.58 1.49 1.34
CA MET A 68 5.23 1.72 2.62
C MET A 68 6.08 2.98 2.61
N THR A 69 6.83 3.21 1.54
CA THR A 69 7.76 4.34 1.47
C THR A 69 7.02 5.60 1.06
N PRO A 70 7.44 6.76 1.57
CA PRO A 70 6.80 8.03 1.18
C PRO A 70 6.86 8.26 -0.32
N GLU A 71 7.97 7.92 -0.96
CA GLU A 71 8.10 8.09 -2.40
C GLU A 71 7.04 7.30 -3.16
N GLN A 72 6.86 6.03 -2.79
CA GLN A 72 5.89 5.22 -3.49
C GLN A 72 4.46 5.57 -3.11
N GLN A 73 4.25 6.08 -1.90
CA GLN A 73 2.93 6.59 -1.53
C GLN A 73 2.55 7.77 -2.40
N GLU A 74 3.50 8.66 -2.65
CA GLU A 74 3.24 9.81 -3.50
C GLU A 74 2.98 9.36 -4.95
N ILE A 75 3.74 8.40 -5.44
CA ILE A 75 3.51 7.87 -6.78
C ILE A 75 2.11 7.26 -6.88
N GLN A 76 1.69 6.50 -5.87
CA GLN A 76 0.34 5.95 -5.87
C GLN A 76 -0.71 7.04 -5.91
N SER A 77 -0.51 8.10 -5.14
CA SER A 77 -1.44 9.21 -5.11
C SER A 77 -1.52 9.91 -6.47
N LEU A 78 -0.36 10.16 -7.08
CA LEU A 78 -0.32 10.80 -8.39
C LEU A 78 -0.96 9.94 -9.46
N LYS A 79 -0.74 8.63 -9.41
CA LYS A 79 -1.37 7.73 -10.36
C LYS A 79 -2.89 7.75 -10.24
N ARG A 80 -3.41 7.81 -9.01
CA ARG A 80 -4.85 7.91 -8.79
C ARG A 80 -5.39 9.23 -9.34
N GLN A 81 -4.68 10.31 -9.10
CA GLN A 81 -5.09 11.62 -9.60
C GLN A 81 -5.11 11.64 -11.12
N LEU A 82 -4.09 11.08 -11.72
CA LEU A 82 -4.00 11.00 -13.18
C LEU A 82 -5.14 10.17 -13.74
N TRP A 83 -5.43 9.04 -13.12
CA TRP A 83 -6.53 8.18 -13.55
C TRP A 83 -7.86 8.92 -13.50
N ARG A 84 -8.11 9.66 -12.40
CA ARG A 84 -9.33 10.43 -12.27
C ARG A 84 -9.42 11.52 -13.32
N ALA A 85 -8.32 12.23 -13.55
CA ALA A 85 -8.31 13.30 -14.53
C ALA A 85 -8.60 12.76 -15.93
N LYS A 86 -8.03 11.61 -16.27
CA LYS A 86 -8.29 11.00 -17.56
C LYS A 86 -9.75 10.57 -17.68
N ARG A 87 -10.29 9.97 -16.63
CA ARG A 87 -11.68 9.55 -16.64
C ARG A 87 -12.62 10.74 -16.79
N ASP A 88 -12.35 11.80 -16.02
CA ASP A 88 -13.19 12.99 -16.07
C ASP A 88 -13.12 13.64 -17.45
N ASN A 89 -11.92 13.64 -18.06
CA ASN A 89 -11.75 14.15 -19.41
C ASN A 89 -12.58 13.37 -20.40
N GLU A 90 -12.61 12.05 -20.30
CA GLU A 90 -13.41 11.22 -21.19
C GLU A 90 -14.90 11.50 -21.00
N ILE A 91 -15.35 11.68 -19.77
CA ILE A 91 -16.74 11.98 -19.48
C ILE A 91 -17.12 13.33 -20.09
N LEU A 92 -16.24 14.33 -19.93
CA LEU A 92 -16.49 15.64 -20.50
C LEU A 92 -16.55 15.62 -22.00
N LYS A 93 -15.67 14.86 -22.64
CA LYS A 93 -15.69 14.73 -24.08
C LYS A 93 -16.99 14.15 -24.57
N LYS A 94 -17.48 13.12 -23.89
CA LYS A 94 -18.75 12.50 -24.26
C LYS A 94 -19.91 13.43 -24.06
N ALA A 95 -19.92 14.17 -22.96
CA ALA A 95 -20.97 15.14 -22.68
C ALA A 95 -20.98 16.24 -23.74
N THR A 96 -19.81 16.75 -24.10
CA THR A 96 -19.68 17.78 -25.13
C THR A 96 -20.23 17.30 -26.46
N ALA A 97 -19.92 16.06 -26.81
CA ALA A 97 -20.43 15.49 -28.06
C ALA A 97 -21.93 15.39 -28.04
N LEU A 98 -22.52 14.99 -26.91
CA LEU A 98 -23.98 14.90 -26.78
C LEU A 98 -24.62 16.28 -26.88
N PHE A 99 -24.06 17.28 -26.23
CA PHE A 99 -24.61 18.63 -26.31
C PHE A 99 -24.51 19.17 -27.74
N ALA A 100 -23.44 18.89 -28.42
CA ALA A 100 -23.30 19.32 -29.81
C ALA A 100 -24.36 18.68 -30.70
N MET A 101 -24.67 17.42 -30.44
CA MET A 101 -25.75 16.74 -31.19
C MET A 101 -27.10 17.32 -30.88
N ASP A 102 -27.34 17.63 -29.61
CA ASP A 102 -28.66 18.16 -29.21
C ASP A 102 -28.92 19.55 -29.76
N SER A 103 -27.87 20.32 -29.99
CA SER A 103 -28.05 21.69 -30.48
C SER A 103 -28.30 21.74 -31.99
N GLN A 104 -28.35 20.63 -32.64
CA GLN A 104 -28.70 20.55 -34.05
C GLN A 104 -30.15 20.19 -34.22
#